data_793df5f449158e97bec1b6c739e91d32
#
_entry.id   793df5f449158e97bec1b6c739e91d32
#
_cell.length_a   1.000
_cell.length_b   1.000
_cell.length_c   1.000
_cell.angle_alpha   90.00
_cell.angle_beta   90.00
_cell.angle_gamma   90.00
#
_symmetry.space_group_name_H-M   'P 1'
#
loop_
_entity.id
_entity.type
_entity.pdbx_description
1 polymer ?
#
loop_
_entity_poly.entity_id
_entity_poly.type
_entity_poly.pdbx_seq_one_letter_code
_entity_poly.pdbx_strand_id
1 'polypeptide(L)'
;MACFLAIYGLTACSTEKKQAESQKEGLHIVCTNFPAYDFVRQIVGDKATVTMLLKPGAEAHSYEPSPKDIQMIQKSDLFIYVGGDSDEWVDGILDSMDKSHLKTFKMMDAVTLHEEELAEGMQEEDHDHDHHDGKEEDKDHHDDKDHDHHDEEEEPEMDEHVWTSPANAVLIVKALNTAISSLDESHKDVFQKNTDAYVAKLEALDKEFRDVIDNAKRKEIIVGDRFPFLYFVKEFGLKYYAAFPGCAKETEANPATVAFLIDKVKEDGIPVVFHIEMSNEQMNRSIAEATGAKNELLNAVHNVTAEQFKNGTTYIDLMKHNVSVLKEALN
;
A
#
# COMPACT_ATOMS: atom_id res chain seq x y z
N MET A 1 52.45 40.67 69.48
CA MET A 1 52.81 39.36 68.87
C MET A 1 51.52 38.62 68.63
N ALA A 2 51.04 38.60 67.39
CA ALA A 2 49.79 37.97 66.97
C ALA A 2 50.10 36.69 66.21
N CYS A 3 49.68 35.53 66.71
CA CYS A 3 49.78 34.24 66.03
C CYS A 3 48.55 34.07 65.15
N PHE A 4 48.78 33.98 63.86
CA PHE A 4 47.77 33.55 62.88
C PHE A 4 47.77 32.02 62.77
N LEU A 5 46.64 31.38 63.11
CA LEU A 5 46.37 29.97 62.84
C LEU A 5 45.66 29.87 61.50
N ALA A 6 46.31 29.27 60.53
CA ALA A 6 45.71 28.94 59.23
C ALA A 6 44.97 27.60 59.33
N ILE A 7 43.66 27.63 59.11
CA ILE A 7 42.82 26.43 59.01
C ILE A 7 42.74 26.05 57.54
N TYR A 8 43.34 24.90 57.17
CA TYR A 8 43.14 24.28 55.86
C TYR A 8 41.83 23.55 55.85
N GLY A 9 40.89 24.09 55.09
CA GLY A 9 39.64 23.39 54.73
C GLY A 9 39.84 22.45 53.60
N LEU A 10 39.68 21.15 53.81
CA LEU A 10 39.58 20.12 52.80
C LEU A 10 38.18 20.16 52.14
N THR A 11 38.08 20.72 50.95
CA THR A 11 36.90 20.59 50.13
C THR A 11 36.93 19.23 49.41
N ALA A 12 36.10 18.28 49.89
CA ALA A 12 35.80 17.05 49.20
C ALA A 12 34.91 17.37 47.99
N CYS A 13 35.44 17.29 46.76
CA CYS A 13 34.61 17.24 45.55
C CYS A 13 33.90 15.89 45.46
N SER A 14 32.65 15.86 45.86
CA SER A 14 31.76 14.76 45.46
C SER A 14 31.41 14.96 44.02
N THR A 15 32.01 14.13 43.12
CA THR A 15 31.59 13.98 41.74
C THR A 15 30.27 13.27 41.74
N GLU A 16 29.15 14.01 41.75
CA GLU A 16 27.86 13.49 41.35
C GLU A 16 27.99 13.08 39.89
N LYS A 17 28.07 11.77 39.65
CA LYS A 17 27.77 11.20 38.37
C LYS A 17 26.29 11.48 38.07
N LYS A 18 26.01 12.56 37.31
CA LYS A 18 24.78 12.68 36.58
C LYS A 18 24.74 11.47 35.65
N GLN A 19 23.98 10.44 36.04
CA GLN A 19 23.44 9.50 35.09
C GLN A 19 22.68 10.35 34.06
N ALA A 20 23.23 10.45 32.87
CA ALA A 20 22.46 10.87 31.72
C ALA A 20 21.37 9.81 31.59
N GLU A 21 20.15 10.11 32.08
CA GLU A 21 18.96 9.47 31.56
C GLU A 21 19.01 9.75 30.05
N SER A 22 19.30 8.72 29.27
CA SER A 22 19.03 8.75 27.85
C SER A 22 17.51 8.99 27.77
N GLN A 23 17.13 10.21 27.42
CA GLN A 23 15.78 10.43 26.92
C GLN A 23 15.62 9.39 25.79
N LYS A 24 14.80 8.37 26.03
CA LYS A 24 14.38 7.45 25.01
C LYS A 24 13.71 8.34 23.97
N GLU A 25 14.39 8.59 22.87
CA GLU A 25 13.75 9.19 21.71
C GLU A 25 12.49 8.36 21.46
N GLY A 26 11.33 9.03 21.19
CA GLY A 26 10.07 8.35 21.02
C GLY A 26 10.17 7.30 19.91
N LEU A 27 9.22 6.38 19.88
CA LEU A 27 9.16 5.30 18.88
C LEU A 27 9.25 5.85 17.46
N HIS A 28 10.14 5.29 16.64
CA HIS A 28 10.33 5.63 15.23
C HIS A 28 9.75 4.54 14.35
N ILE A 29 8.74 4.88 13.54
CA ILE A 29 8.04 3.97 12.65
C ILE A 29 8.23 4.41 11.20
N VAL A 30 8.64 3.49 10.34
CA VAL A 30 8.80 3.72 8.90
C VAL A 30 7.76 2.90 8.16
N CYS A 31 7.07 3.51 7.21
CA CYS A 31 6.03 2.89 6.38
C CYS A 31 6.39 3.02 4.90
N THR A 32 6.08 2.02 4.08
CA THR A 32 6.34 2.07 2.63
C THR A 32 5.43 3.08 1.94
N ASN A 33 4.12 2.97 2.12
CA ASN A 33 3.10 3.71 1.38
C ASN A 33 2.15 4.54 2.26
N PHE A 34 1.19 5.22 1.62
CA PHE A 34 0.28 6.13 2.32
C PHE A 34 -0.72 5.42 3.25
N PRO A 35 -1.40 4.31 2.90
CA PRO A 35 -2.34 3.67 3.84
C PRO A 35 -1.65 3.20 5.11
N ALA A 36 -0.48 2.57 5.02
CA ALA A 36 0.32 2.18 6.19
C ALA A 36 0.66 3.41 7.06
N TYR A 37 1.14 4.49 6.43
CA TYR A 37 1.47 5.74 7.10
C TYR A 37 0.25 6.37 7.80
N ASP A 38 -0.90 6.45 7.10
CA ASP A 38 -2.11 7.05 7.68
C ASP A 38 -2.65 6.23 8.85
N PHE A 39 -2.74 4.91 8.72
CA PHE A 39 -3.21 4.05 9.80
C PHE A 39 -2.34 4.19 11.05
N VAL A 40 -1.02 4.18 10.90
CA VAL A 40 -0.10 4.35 12.03
C VAL A 40 -0.27 5.70 12.69
N ARG A 41 -0.30 6.81 11.93
CA ARG A 41 -0.46 8.15 12.53
C ARG A 41 -1.78 8.32 13.27
N GLN A 42 -2.85 7.63 12.82
CA GLN A 42 -4.14 7.63 13.53
C GLN A 42 -4.06 6.87 14.87
N ILE A 43 -3.23 5.83 14.96
CA ILE A 43 -3.01 5.07 16.18
C ILE A 43 -2.12 5.84 17.15
N VAL A 44 -0.95 6.29 16.70
CA VAL A 44 0.08 6.82 17.60
C VAL A 44 -0.14 8.28 17.99
N GLY A 45 -0.85 9.06 17.15
CA GLY A 45 -1.01 10.50 17.37
C GLY A 45 0.35 11.21 17.42
N ASP A 46 0.65 11.86 18.55
CA ASP A 46 1.89 12.58 18.83
C ASP A 46 2.94 11.75 19.61
N LYS A 47 2.70 10.45 19.84
CA LYS A 47 3.54 9.60 20.71
C LYS A 47 4.67 8.89 19.96
N ALA A 48 4.68 8.95 18.64
CA ALA A 48 5.73 8.36 17.79
C ALA A 48 6.03 9.27 16.59
N THR A 49 7.24 9.10 16.03
CA THR A 49 7.58 9.70 14.76
C THR A 49 7.28 8.68 13.65
N VAL A 50 6.45 9.08 12.68
CA VAL A 50 6.07 8.22 11.55
C VAL A 50 6.63 8.82 10.27
N THR A 51 7.32 8.01 9.50
CA THR A 51 7.91 8.41 8.21
C THR A 51 7.37 7.53 7.09
N MET A 52 6.93 8.15 6.00
CA MET A 52 6.55 7.47 4.77
C MET A 52 7.71 7.51 3.77
N LEU A 53 8.07 6.36 3.21
CA LEU A 53 9.16 6.24 2.22
C LEU A 53 8.71 6.75 0.84
N LEU A 54 7.56 6.29 0.38
CA LEU A 54 6.98 6.74 -0.88
C LEU A 54 6.66 8.24 -0.81
N LYS A 55 7.34 9.03 -1.64
CA LYS A 55 7.12 10.48 -1.64
C LYS A 55 5.71 10.81 -2.13
N PRO A 56 5.02 11.80 -1.51
CA PRO A 56 3.74 12.27 -2.02
C PRO A 56 3.82 12.65 -3.50
N GLY A 57 2.88 12.12 -4.29
CA GLY A 57 2.83 12.31 -5.74
C GLY A 57 3.67 11.32 -6.55
N ALA A 58 4.40 10.42 -5.91
CA ALA A 58 5.12 9.35 -6.60
C ALA A 58 4.20 8.15 -6.86
N GLU A 59 4.46 7.44 -7.94
CA GLU A 59 3.80 6.19 -8.30
C GLU A 59 4.36 5.04 -7.44
N ALA A 60 3.49 4.15 -6.93
CA ALA A 60 3.87 3.14 -5.94
C ALA A 60 4.60 1.94 -6.56
N HIS A 61 4.09 1.41 -7.68
CA HIS A 61 4.64 0.20 -8.30
C HIS A 61 6.02 0.37 -8.95
N SER A 62 6.48 1.62 -9.14
CA SER A 62 7.82 1.93 -9.64
C SER A 62 8.78 2.40 -8.54
N TYR A 63 8.41 2.22 -7.27
CA TYR A 63 9.23 2.68 -6.15
C TYR A 63 10.43 1.76 -5.92
N GLU A 64 11.62 2.36 -5.94
CA GLU A 64 12.86 1.73 -5.53
C GLU A 64 13.48 2.48 -4.35
N PRO A 65 13.87 1.79 -3.25
CA PRO A 65 14.42 2.45 -2.08
C PRO A 65 15.81 3.01 -2.34
N SER A 66 16.01 4.26 -1.98
CA SER A 66 17.34 4.87 -2.00
C SER A 66 18.21 4.38 -0.82
N PRO A 67 19.55 4.54 -0.88
CA PRO A 67 20.42 4.23 0.26
C PRO A 67 20.01 4.99 1.54
N LYS A 68 19.38 6.16 1.41
CA LYS A 68 18.86 6.92 2.55
C LYS A 68 17.62 6.25 3.15
N ASP A 69 16.75 5.70 2.33
CA ASP A 69 15.55 4.99 2.77
C ASP A 69 15.94 3.71 3.53
N ILE A 70 16.93 2.96 3.01
CA ILE A 70 17.49 1.78 3.69
C ILE A 70 18.06 2.16 5.07
N GLN A 71 18.78 3.29 5.18
CA GLN A 71 19.27 3.77 6.47
C GLN A 71 18.15 4.20 7.43
N MET A 72 17.04 4.73 6.93
CA MET A 72 15.87 5.06 7.75
C MET A 72 15.19 3.80 8.27
N ILE A 73 15.00 2.79 7.42
CA ILE A 73 14.48 1.48 7.83
C ILE A 73 15.36 0.88 8.92
N GLN A 74 16.68 0.81 8.69
CA GLN A 74 17.63 0.22 9.64
C GLN A 74 17.63 0.91 11.00
N LYS A 75 17.28 2.19 11.09
CA LYS A 75 17.28 2.98 12.33
C LYS A 75 15.91 3.02 13.01
N SER A 76 14.87 2.51 12.36
CA SER A 76 13.52 2.49 12.93
C SER A 76 13.34 1.37 13.95
N ASP A 77 12.36 1.53 14.83
CA ASP A 77 11.93 0.50 15.77
C ASP A 77 10.94 -0.47 15.13
N LEU A 78 10.15 0.04 14.17
CA LEU A 78 9.16 -0.72 13.41
C LEU A 78 9.17 -0.30 11.94
N PHE A 79 9.26 -1.27 11.05
CA PHE A 79 9.11 -1.10 9.61
C PHE A 79 7.82 -1.78 9.15
N ILE A 80 6.96 -1.01 8.48
CA ILE A 80 5.66 -1.47 8.00
C ILE A 80 5.65 -1.40 6.48
N TYR A 81 5.32 -2.53 5.86
CA TYR A 81 5.23 -2.68 4.42
C TYR A 81 3.99 -3.50 4.04
N VAL A 82 3.61 -3.46 2.78
CA VAL A 82 2.42 -4.20 2.30
C VAL A 82 2.73 -5.68 2.19
N GLY A 83 3.76 -6.00 1.47
CA GLY A 83 4.17 -7.34 1.06
C GLY A 83 3.46 -7.74 -0.22
N GLY A 84 3.96 -7.97 -1.28
CA GLY A 84 3.49 -8.19 -2.63
C GLY A 84 4.55 -7.69 -3.59
N ASP A 85 4.24 -7.60 -4.84
CA ASP A 85 5.17 -7.24 -5.90
C ASP A 85 5.81 -5.88 -5.71
N SER A 86 5.05 -4.88 -5.28
CA SER A 86 5.57 -3.53 -5.01
C SER A 86 6.62 -3.50 -3.90
N ASP A 87 6.66 -4.52 -3.06
CA ASP A 87 7.57 -4.63 -1.91
C ASP A 87 8.58 -5.80 -2.04
N GLU A 88 8.76 -6.41 -3.23
CA GLU A 88 9.75 -7.49 -3.47
C GLU A 88 11.17 -7.14 -2.98
N TRP A 89 11.54 -5.87 -3.11
CA TRP A 89 12.83 -5.35 -2.66
C TRP A 89 13.05 -5.47 -1.14
N VAL A 90 11.97 -5.63 -0.34
CA VAL A 90 12.02 -5.63 1.13
C VAL A 90 12.81 -6.81 1.66
N ASP A 91 12.55 -8.02 1.17
CA ASP A 91 13.21 -9.23 1.68
C ASP A 91 14.72 -9.18 1.47
N GLY A 92 15.19 -8.76 0.29
CA GLY A 92 16.61 -8.61 -0.01
C GLY A 92 17.30 -7.59 0.89
N ILE A 93 16.62 -6.49 1.23
CA ILE A 93 17.14 -5.46 2.14
C ILE A 93 17.16 -5.98 3.58
N LEU A 94 16.08 -6.57 4.04
CA LEU A 94 15.99 -7.12 5.40
C LEU A 94 17.03 -8.22 5.64
N ASP A 95 17.36 -9.03 4.63
CA ASP A 95 18.39 -10.06 4.76
C ASP A 95 19.80 -9.52 4.81
N SER A 96 20.03 -8.33 4.25
CA SER A 96 21.33 -7.68 4.21
C SER A 96 21.66 -6.82 5.44
N MET A 97 20.70 -6.55 6.34
CA MET A 97 20.87 -5.62 7.45
C MET A 97 20.83 -6.31 8.83
N ASP A 98 21.38 -5.65 9.85
CA ASP A 98 21.21 -6.05 11.25
C ASP A 98 19.79 -5.72 11.72
N LYS A 99 19.00 -6.77 11.98
CA LYS A 99 17.61 -6.70 12.43
C LYS A 99 17.44 -6.83 13.95
N SER A 100 18.53 -6.77 14.74
CA SER A 100 18.48 -7.09 16.18
C SER A 100 17.49 -6.23 16.98
N HIS A 101 17.24 -5.00 16.56
CA HIS A 101 16.30 -4.06 17.19
C HIS A 101 15.06 -3.76 16.34
N LEU A 102 15.11 -4.03 15.03
CA LEU A 102 14.04 -3.74 14.08
C LEU A 102 12.93 -4.79 14.17
N LYS A 103 11.70 -4.34 14.34
CA LYS A 103 10.51 -5.16 14.11
C LYS A 103 9.94 -4.85 12.74
N THR A 104 9.32 -5.85 12.12
CA THR A 104 8.63 -5.69 10.84
C THR A 104 7.17 -6.05 10.98
N PHE A 105 6.33 -5.41 10.17
CA PHE A 105 4.91 -5.73 10.05
C PHE A 105 4.52 -5.73 8.57
N LYS A 106 4.08 -6.89 8.08
CA LYS A 106 3.56 -7.07 6.73
C LYS A 106 2.04 -6.93 6.77
N MET A 107 1.47 -5.99 6.00
CA MET A 107 0.03 -5.71 6.04
C MET A 107 -0.79 -6.88 5.53
N MET A 108 -0.30 -7.58 4.51
CA MET A 108 -0.96 -8.76 3.95
C MET A 108 -1.14 -9.89 4.97
N ASP A 109 -0.27 -10.01 5.99
CA ASP A 109 -0.40 -11.02 7.05
C ASP A 109 -1.60 -10.78 7.99
N ALA A 110 -2.19 -9.59 7.95
CA ALA A 110 -3.30 -9.24 8.83
C ALA A 110 -4.69 -9.62 8.26
N VAL A 111 -4.77 -10.10 7.02
CA VAL A 111 -6.03 -10.33 6.29
C VAL A 111 -6.01 -11.67 5.55
N THR A 112 -7.19 -12.09 5.06
CA THR A 112 -7.27 -13.21 4.11
C THR A 112 -6.92 -12.72 2.72
N LEU A 113 -5.97 -13.37 2.07
CA LEU A 113 -5.51 -12.98 0.74
C LEU A 113 -6.41 -13.54 -0.36
N HIS A 114 -6.43 -12.85 -1.48
CA HIS A 114 -7.04 -13.25 -2.74
C HIS A 114 -5.96 -13.26 -3.82
N GLU A 115 -6.01 -14.28 -4.67
CA GLU A 115 -5.20 -14.33 -5.89
C GLU A 115 -5.61 -13.19 -6.81
N GLU A 116 -4.65 -12.60 -7.53
CA GLU A 116 -4.93 -11.62 -8.58
C GLU A 116 -5.79 -12.27 -9.67
N GLU A 117 -6.74 -11.55 -10.21
CA GLU A 117 -7.71 -12.06 -11.18
C GLU A 117 -7.63 -11.26 -12.48
N LEU A 118 -7.63 -11.98 -13.59
CA LEU A 118 -7.87 -11.39 -14.89
C LEU A 118 -9.38 -11.23 -15.12
N ALA A 119 -9.85 -10.00 -15.22
CA ALA A 119 -11.25 -9.73 -15.56
C ALA A 119 -11.51 -9.95 -17.06
N GLU A 120 -12.80 -10.15 -17.40
CA GLU A 120 -13.23 -10.28 -18.79
C GLU A 120 -12.76 -9.09 -19.65
N GLY A 121 -12.06 -9.36 -20.73
CA GLY A 121 -11.51 -8.36 -21.66
C GLY A 121 -10.08 -7.93 -21.36
N MET A 122 -9.52 -8.26 -20.19
CA MET A 122 -8.06 -8.18 -19.97
C MET A 122 -7.37 -9.27 -20.80
N GLN A 123 -6.14 -8.99 -21.21
CA GLN A 123 -5.29 -9.99 -21.85
C GLN A 123 -4.19 -10.38 -20.87
N GLU A 124 -3.80 -11.65 -20.91
CA GLU A 124 -2.58 -12.11 -20.22
C GLU A 124 -1.38 -11.36 -20.78
N GLU A 125 -0.46 -10.95 -19.92
CA GLU A 125 0.83 -10.43 -20.37
C GLU A 125 1.56 -11.59 -21.07
N ASP A 126 1.75 -11.48 -22.40
CA ASP A 126 2.60 -12.41 -23.14
C ASP A 126 4.04 -12.22 -22.65
N HIS A 127 4.48 -13.08 -21.75
CA HIS A 127 5.90 -13.24 -21.48
C HIS A 127 6.56 -13.80 -22.75
N ASP A 128 6.93 -12.89 -23.66
CA ASP A 128 7.71 -13.21 -24.84
C ASP A 128 9.03 -13.84 -24.40
N HIS A 129 9.03 -15.16 -24.27
CA HIS A 129 10.25 -15.93 -24.34
C HIS A 129 10.76 -15.79 -25.77
N ASP A 130 11.64 -14.82 -26.01
CA ASP A 130 12.38 -14.65 -27.25
C ASP A 130 13.11 -15.96 -27.59
N HIS A 131 12.39 -16.87 -28.24
CA HIS A 131 13.00 -17.97 -28.98
C HIS A 131 13.63 -17.36 -30.24
N HIS A 132 14.88 -16.97 -30.14
CA HIS A 132 15.74 -16.71 -31.28
C HIS A 132 15.82 -17.98 -32.13
N ASP A 133 14.93 -18.11 -33.11
CA ASP A 133 15.07 -19.03 -34.24
C ASP A 133 16.25 -18.58 -35.13
N GLY A 134 17.45 -18.87 -34.67
CA GLY A 134 18.65 -18.85 -35.48
C GLY A 134 18.70 -20.12 -36.30
N LYS A 135 18.23 -20.07 -37.57
CA LYS A 135 18.53 -21.10 -38.56
C LYS A 135 20.02 -21.05 -38.89
N GLU A 136 20.77 -22.03 -38.44
CA GLU A 136 21.97 -22.51 -39.18
C GLU A 136 22.03 -24.04 -39.14
N GLU A 137 22.22 -24.61 -40.30
CA GLU A 137 22.29 -26.04 -40.60
C GLU A 137 23.62 -26.62 -40.10
N ASP A 138 23.56 -27.87 -39.70
CA ASP A 138 24.49 -29.00 -39.86
C ASP A 138 25.12 -29.65 -38.61
N LYS A 139 24.78 -30.96 -38.56
CA LYS A 139 25.58 -32.14 -38.13
C LYS A 139 25.65 -32.58 -36.68
N ASP A 140 24.95 -33.71 -36.49
CA ASP A 140 25.33 -34.91 -35.73
C ASP A 140 26.19 -34.75 -34.46
N HIS A 141 25.58 -34.95 -33.26
CA HIS A 141 26.04 -35.95 -32.32
C HIS A 141 24.95 -36.19 -31.26
N HIS A 142 24.52 -37.45 -31.13
CA HIS A 142 23.75 -38.02 -30.04
C HIS A 142 24.53 -37.83 -28.72
N ASP A 143 23.88 -37.22 -27.72
CA ASP A 143 24.09 -37.53 -26.31
C ASP A 143 22.77 -37.26 -25.57
N ASP A 144 22.12 -38.36 -25.17
CA ASP A 144 20.93 -38.37 -24.34
C ASP A 144 21.32 -37.78 -22.98
N LYS A 145 20.89 -36.56 -22.71
CA LYS A 145 20.74 -36.03 -21.35
C LYS A 145 19.28 -35.70 -21.14
N ASP A 146 18.64 -36.54 -20.33
CA ASP A 146 17.35 -36.24 -19.71
C ASP A 146 17.45 -34.88 -19.04
N HIS A 147 16.88 -33.84 -19.65
CA HIS A 147 16.55 -32.61 -18.99
C HIS A 147 15.18 -32.84 -18.34
N ASP A 148 15.19 -33.17 -17.07
CA ASP A 148 14.04 -32.99 -16.20
C ASP A 148 13.68 -31.51 -16.26
N HIS A 149 12.66 -31.18 -17.06
CA HIS A 149 11.93 -29.95 -16.91
C HIS A 149 11.18 -30.07 -15.58
N HIS A 150 11.75 -29.53 -14.52
CA HIS A 150 10.97 -29.15 -13.37
C HIS A 150 10.07 -28.00 -13.87
N ASP A 151 8.82 -28.31 -14.17
CA ASP A 151 7.74 -27.36 -14.13
C ASP A 151 7.67 -26.89 -12.68
N GLU A 152 8.39 -25.84 -12.32
CA GLU A 152 8.13 -25.08 -11.11
C GLU A 152 6.74 -24.50 -11.33
N GLU A 153 5.72 -25.05 -10.67
CA GLU A 153 4.39 -24.46 -10.59
C GLU A 153 4.62 -23.09 -9.95
N GLU A 154 4.52 -22.01 -10.72
CA GLU A 154 4.59 -20.65 -10.21
C GLU A 154 3.47 -20.50 -9.17
N GLU A 155 3.83 -20.10 -7.94
CA GLU A 155 2.83 -19.85 -6.91
C GLU A 155 1.93 -18.69 -7.38
N PRO A 156 0.60 -18.79 -7.21
CA PRO A 156 -0.31 -17.76 -7.68
C PRO A 156 0.00 -16.41 -7.02
N GLU A 157 0.07 -15.38 -7.80
CA GLU A 157 0.30 -14.01 -7.35
C GLU A 157 -0.90 -13.51 -6.53
N MET A 158 -0.63 -12.98 -5.34
CA MET A 158 -1.66 -12.46 -4.44
C MET A 158 -1.80 -10.96 -4.62
N ASP A 159 -3.03 -10.49 -4.82
CA ASP A 159 -3.30 -9.05 -4.88
C ASP A 159 -2.86 -8.36 -3.58
N GLU A 160 -2.04 -7.33 -3.71
CA GLU A 160 -1.44 -6.62 -2.57
C GLU A 160 -2.31 -5.48 -2.02
N HIS A 161 -3.40 -5.10 -2.70
CA HIS A 161 -4.20 -3.91 -2.40
C HIS A 161 -5.21 -4.13 -1.26
N VAL A 162 -4.74 -4.80 -0.21
CA VAL A 162 -5.55 -5.28 0.94
C VAL A 162 -6.31 -4.17 1.68
N TRP A 163 -5.81 -2.94 1.65
CA TRP A 163 -6.39 -1.79 2.33
C TRP A 163 -7.61 -1.20 1.63
N THR A 164 -7.87 -1.57 0.38
CA THR A 164 -8.99 -1.01 -0.40
C THR A 164 -10.35 -1.47 0.14
N SER A 165 -10.41 -2.60 0.86
CA SER A 165 -11.56 -3.05 1.63
C SER A 165 -11.60 -2.34 3.00
N PRO A 166 -12.68 -1.62 3.36
CA PRO A 166 -12.86 -1.06 4.70
C PRO A 166 -12.82 -2.10 5.82
N ALA A 167 -13.34 -3.30 5.59
CA ALA A 167 -13.28 -4.39 6.55
C ALA A 167 -11.84 -4.85 6.80
N ASN A 168 -11.03 -4.98 5.75
CA ASN A 168 -9.61 -5.28 5.89
C ASN A 168 -8.85 -4.15 6.59
N ALA A 169 -9.16 -2.89 6.29
CA ALA A 169 -8.56 -1.75 6.98
C ALA A 169 -8.78 -1.81 8.50
N VAL A 170 -9.97 -2.26 8.95
CA VAL A 170 -10.24 -2.50 10.38
C VAL A 170 -9.32 -3.59 10.96
N LEU A 171 -9.12 -4.70 10.24
CA LEU A 171 -8.24 -5.79 10.69
C LEU A 171 -6.80 -5.33 10.77
N ILE A 172 -6.30 -4.66 9.74
CA ILE A 172 -4.94 -4.12 9.67
C ILE A 172 -4.69 -3.13 10.82
N VAL A 173 -5.59 -2.18 11.06
CA VAL A 173 -5.46 -1.18 12.12
C VAL A 173 -5.42 -1.84 13.51
N LYS A 174 -6.23 -2.86 13.77
CA LYS A 174 -6.20 -3.62 15.03
C LYS A 174 -4.89 -4.39 15.20
N ALA A 175 -4.38 -5.01 14.14
CA ALA A 175 -3.11 -5.73 14.16
C ALA A 175 -1.92 -4.77 14.37
N LEU A 176 -1.91 -3.62 13.68
CA LEU A 176 -0.93 -2.55 13.87
C LEU A 176 -0.91 -2.03 15.31
N ASN A 177 -2.08 -1.79 15.92
CA ASN A 177 -2.14 -1.39 17.33
C ASN A 177 -1.47 -2.42 18.26
N THR A 178 -1.68 -3.71 17.99
CA THR A 178 -1.05 -4.78 18.76
C THR A 178 0.47 -4.75 18.62
N ALA A 179 0.97 -4.61 17.40
CA ALA A 179 2.41 -4.53 17.12
C ALA A 179 3.05 -3.30 17.76
N ILE A 180 2.46 -2.12 17.58
CA ILE A 180 2.95 -0.84 18.12
C ILE A 180 2.92 -0.84 19.66
N SER A 181 1.83 -1.31 20.27
CA SER A 181 1.68 -1.38 21.72
C SER A 181 2.69 -2.33 22.38
N SER A 182 3.16 -3.35 21.65
CA SER A 182 4.23 -4.23 22.16
C SER A 182 5.60 -3.57 22.24
N LEU A 183 5.82 -2.50 21.47
CA LEU A 183 7.06 -1.73 21.44
C LEU A 183 7.05 -0.56 22.45
N ASP A 184 5.88 -0.05 22.76
CA ASP A 184 5.70 1.07 23.71
C ASP A 184 4.50 0.82 24.62
N GLU A 185 4.71 0.01 25.66
CA GLU A 185 3.69 -0.29 26.68
C GLU A 185 3.25 0.94 27.46
N SER A 186 4.09 1.97 27.54
CA SER A 186 3.78 3.18 28.30
C SER A 186 2.65 4.00 27.72
N HIS A 187 2.44 3.91 26.39
CA HIS A 187 1.38 4.60 25.67
C HIS A 187 0.26 3.68 25.18
N LYS A 188 0.27 2.41 25.57
CA LYS A 188 -0.70 1.39 25.13
C LYS A 188 -2.16 1.84 25.23
N ASP A 189 -2.54 2.45 26.36
CA ASP A 189 -3.92 2.90 26.58
C ASP A 189 -4.31 4.04 25.62
N VAL A 190 -3.36 4.90 25.26
CA VAL A 190 -3.56 5.97 24.27
C VAL A 190 -3.74 5.37 22.88
N PHE A 191 -2.87 4.43 22.50
CA PHE A 191 -2.96 3.74 21.22
C PHE A 191 -4.26 2.97 21.10
N GLN A 192 -4.67 2.24 22.14
CA GLN A 192 -5.94 1.51 22.13
C GLN A 192 -7.14 2.46 21.96
N LYS A 193 -7.18 3.56 22.72
CA LYS A 193 -8.25 4.56 22.60
C LYS A 193 -8.33 5.17 21.20
N ASN A 194 -7.19 5.52 20.62
CA ASN A 194 -7.11 6.08 19.27
C ASN A 194 -7.58 5.06 18.25
N THR A 195 -7.12 3.81 18.38
CA THR A 195 -7.53 2.68 17.54
C THR A 195 -9.03 2.47 17.57
N ASP A 196 -9.64 2.40 18.76
CA ASP A 196 -11.09 2.21 18.90
C ASP A 196 -11.88 3.34 18.21
N ALA A 197 -11.41 4.58 18.38
CA ALA A 197 -12.02 5.75 17.73
C ALA A 197 -11.86 5.72 16.20
N TYR A 198 -10.73 5.24 15.68
CA TYR A 198 -10.50 5.15 14.25
C TYR A 198 -11.25 3.98 13.62
N VAL A 199 -11.27 2.83 14.28
CA VAL A 199 -12.07 1.67 13.86
C VAL A 199 -13.55 2.03 13.75
N ALA A 200 -14.11 2.75 14.71
CA ALA A 200 -15.49 3.22 14.63
C ALA A 200 -15.77 4.09 13.38
N LYS A 201 -14.78 4.88 12.93
CA LYS A 201 -14.89 5.66 11.68
C LYS A 201 -14.80 4.78 10.44
N LEU A 202 -13.94 3.74 10.45
CA LEU A 202 -13.85 2.77 9.35
C LEU A 202 -15.13 1.94 9.23
N GLU A 203 -15.71 1.50 10.34
CA GLU A 203 -16.99 0.79 10.35
C GLU A 203 -18.16 1.66 9.86
N ALA A 204 -18.13 2.96 10.19
CA ALA A 204 -19.10 3.92 9.64
C ALA A 204 -18.91 4.10 8.13
N LEU A 205 -17.67 4.16 7.64
CA LEU A 205 -17.36 4.23 6.21
C LEU A 205 -17.81 2.97 5.46
N ASP A 206 -17.58 1.77 6.01
CA ASP A 206 -18.09 0.51 5.46
C ASP A 206 -19.61 0.56 5.28
N LYS A 207 -20.30 1.03 6.30
CA LYS A 207 -21.76 1.21 6.24
C LYS A 207 -22.18 2.20 5.15
N GLU A 208 -21.48 3.32 4.96
CA GLU A 208 -21.76 4.29 3.91
C GLU A 208 -21.64 3.62 2.52
N PHE A 209 -20.62 2.78 2.28
CA PHE A 209 -20.48 2.00 1.04
C PHE A 209 -21.63 0.99 0.86
N ARG A 210 -21.97 0.23 1.91
CA ARG A 210 -23.11 -0.71 1.85
C ARG A 210 -24.40 0.02 1.52
N ASP A 211 -24.67 1.14 2.18
CA ASP A 211 -25.88 1.95 1.94
C ASP A 211 -25.96 2.43 0.46
N VAL A 212 -24.84 2.78 -0.17
CA VAL A 212 -24.77 3.17 -1.59
C VAL A 212 -24.99 1.96 -2.50
N ILE A 213 -24.27 0.86 -2.27
CA ILE A 213 -24.24 -0.29 -3.16
C ILE A 213 -25.53 -1.11 -3.06
N ASP A 214 -26.12 -1.28 -1.87
CA ASP A 214 -27.36 -2.02 -1.67
C ASP A 214 -28.55 -1.34 -2.37
N ASN A 215 -28.53 -0.01 -2.43
CA ASN A 215 -29.58 0.78 -3.10
C ASN A 215 -29.27 1.11 -4.57
N ALA A 216 -28.18 0.60 -5.10
CA ALA A 216 -27.71 0.89 -6.45
C ALA A 216 -28.59 0.25 -7.53
N LYS A 217 -28.75 0.94 -8.68
CA LYS A 217 -29.46 0.42 -9.87
C LYS A 217 -28.62 -0.57 -10.65
N ARG A 218 -27.28 -0.44 -10.59
CA ARG A 218 -26.31 -1.35 -11.20
C ARG A 218 -25.27 -1.75 -10.17
N LYS A 219 -24.63 -2.90 -10.38
CA LYS A 219 -23.58 -3.41 -9.48
C LYS A 219 -22.30 -3.73 -10.26
N GLU A 220 -21.94 -2.85 -11.17
CA GLU A 220 -20.75 -2.99 -12.00
C GLU A 220 -20.06 -1.65 -12.18
N ILE A 221 -18.73 -1.68 -12.26
CA ILE A 221 -17.87 -0.52 -12.47
C ILE A 221 -16.87 -0.80 -13.60
N ILE A 222 -16.44 0.26 -14.28
CA ILE A 222 -15.41 0.18 -15.31
C ILE A 222 -14.25 1.10 -14.91
N VAL A 223 -13.04 0.54 -14.92
CA VAL A 223 -11.79 1.26 -14.63
C VAL A 223 -10.92 1.21 -15.89
N GLY A 224 -10.71 2.36 -16.52
CA GLY A 224 -9.83 2.48 -17.69
C GLY A 224 -8.37 2.60 -17.28
N ASP A 225 -7.93 1.79 -16.32
CA ASP A 225 -6.62 1.83 -15.68
C ASP A 225 -6.32 0.46 -15.04
N ARG A 226 -5.26 0.36 -14.21
CA ARG A 226 -5.03 -0.78 -13.29
C ARG A 226 -6.19 -0.91 -12.31
N PHE A 227 -6.42 -2.12 -11.84
CA PHE A 227 -7.55 -2.45 -10.96
C PHE A 227 -7.12 -2.85 -9.54
N PRO A 228 -6.74 -1.94 -8.67
CA PRO A 228 -6.32 -2.24 -7.30
C PRO A 228 -7.50 -2.44 -6.34
N PHE A 229 -8.71 -2.74 -6.81
CA PHE A 229 -9.92 -2.77 -5.99
C PHE A 229 -10.48 -4.17 -5.79
N LEU A 230 -9.66 -5.23 -5.97
CA LEU A 230 -10.14 -6.61 -5.87
C LEU A 230 -10.80 -6.91 -4.52
N TYR A 231 -10.16 -6.53 -3.41
CA TYR A 231 -10.73 -6.71 -2.07
C TYR A 231 -12.02 -5.91 -1.88
N PHE A 232 -12.08 -4.70 -2.42
CA PHE A 232 -13.28 -3.86 -2.36
C PHE A 232 -14.46 -4.50 -3.11
N VAL A 233 -14.27 -4.90 -4.36
CA VAL A 233 -15.36 -5.49 -5.15
C VAL A 233 -15.83 -6.83 -4.61
N LYS A 234 -14.92 -7.64 -4.05
CA LYS A 234 -15.28 -8.91 -3.39
C LYS A 234 -16.08 -8.66 -2.11
N GLU A 235 -15.69 -7.66 -1.30
CA GLU A 235 -16.43 -7.30 -0.09
C GLU A 235 -17.87 -6.86 -0.37
N PHE A 236 -18.07 -6.04 -1.42
CA PHE A 236 -19.36 -5.44 -1.72
C PHE A 236 -20.14 -6.14 -2.83
N GLY A 237 -19.60 -7.20 -3.43
CA GLY A 237 -20.26 -7.97 -4.49
C GLY A 237 -20.47 -7.18 -5.78
N LEU A 238 -19.51 -6.32 -6.14
CA LEU A 238 -19.52 -5.59 -7.40
C LEU A 238 -18.86 -6.40 -8.51
N LYS A 239 -19.42 -6.34 -9.72
CA LYS A 239 -18.77 -6.75 -10.95
C LYS A 239 -17.88 -5.63 -11.45
N TYR A 240 -16.79 -5.98 -12.13
CA TYR A 240 -15.88 -4.97 -12.66
C TYR A 240 -15.31 -5.37 -14.03
N TYR A 241 -14.90 -4.36 -14.77
CA TYR A 241 -14.08 -4.47 -15.95
C TYR A 241 -12.95 -3.45 -15.85
N ALA A 242 -11.76 -3.80 -16.26
CA ALA A 242 -10.62 -2.91 -16.18
C ALA A 242 -9.63 -3.13 -17.33
N ALA A 243 -8.72 -2.19 -17.48
CA ALA A 243 -7.74 -2.24 -18.54
C ALA A 243 -6.59 -3.20 -18.21
N PHE A 244 -6.19 -3.25 -16.92
CA PHE A 244 -5.08 -4.07 -16.43
C PHE A 244 -5.39 -4.66 -15.06
N PRO A 245 -4.72 -5.75 -14.68
CA PRO A 245 -4.67 -6.22 -13.30
C PRO A 245 -4.13 -5.14 -12.35
N GLY A 246 -4.31 -5.33 -11.03
CA GLY A 246 -3.91 -4.35 -10.02
C GLY A 246 -2.41 -4.13 -9.95
N CYS A 247 -1.64 -5.20 -10.02
CA CYS A 247 -0.18 -5.21 -9.90
C CYS A 247 0.56 -5.06 -11.24
N ALA A 248 -0.16 -4.88 -12.38
CA ALA A 248 0.44 -4.75 -13.70
C ALA A 248 1.52 -3.65 -13.75
N LYS A 249 2.69 -4.00 -14.25
CA LYS A 249 3.82 -3.08 -14.47
C LYS A 249 3.60 -2.23 -15.72
N GLU A 250 2.92 -2.78 -16.72
CA GLU A 250 2.59 -2.09 -17.96
C GLU A 250 1.33 -1.23 -17.83
N THR A 251 1.31 -0.12 -18.55
CA THR A 251 0.20 0.84 -18.58
C THR A 251 -0.25 1.18 -20.01
N GLU A 252 0.27 0.47 -21.02
CA GLU A 252 -0.12 0.62 -22.43
C GLU A 252 -1.10 -0.50 -22.79
N ALA A 253 -2.39 -0.21 -22.73
CA ALA A 253 -3.41 -1.20 -23.02
C ALA A 253 -3.40 -1.66 -24.47
N ASN A 254 -3.63 -2.94 -24.63
CA ASN A 254 -3.94 -3.53 -25.93
C ASN A 254 -5.19 -2.85 -26.54
N PRO A 255 -5.14 -2.46 -27.84
CA PRO A 255 -6.31 -1.89 -28.52
C PRO A 255 -7.59 -2.71 -28.44
N ALA A 256 -7.48 -4.04 -28.33
CA ALA A 256 -8.63 -4.93 -28.17
C ALA A 256 -9.32 -4.73 -26.81
N THR A 257 -8.55 -4.58 -25.71
CA THR A 257 -9.06 -4.28 -24.37
C THR A 257 -9.78 -2.93 -24.36
N VAL A 258 -9.19 -1.90 -24.99
CA VAL A 258 -9.84 -0.58 -25.10
C VAL A 258 -11.16 -0.65 -25.85
N ALA A 259 -11.20 -1.37 -26.97
CA ALA A 259 -12.43 -1.58 -27.76
C ALA A 259 -13.49 -2.33 -26.93
N PHE A 260 -13.11 -3.39 -26.23
CA PHE A 260 -13.99 -4.13 -25.33
C PHE A 260 -14.60 -3.24 -24.25
N LEU A 261 -13.80 -2.40 -23.57
CA LEU A 261 -14.30 -1.49 -22.53
C LEU A 261 -15.24 -0.44 -23.11
N ILE A 262 -14.96 0.11 -24.31
CA ILE A 262 -15.86 1.03 -25.01
C ILE A 262 -17.21 0.37 -25.32
N ASP A 263 -17.19 -0.86 -25.81
CA ASP A 263 -18.41 -1.59 -26.12
C ASP A 263 -19.23 -1.88 -24.85
N LYS A 264 -18.56 -2.30 -23.77
CA LYS A 264 -19.19 -2.52 -22.46
C LYS A 264 -19.86 -1.25 -21.90
N VAL A 265 -19.18 -0.12 -21.94
CA VAL A 265 -19.76 1.18 -21.52
C VAL A 265 -21.05 1.48 -22.28
N LYS A 266 -21.06 1.23 -23.62
CA LYS A 266 -22.23 1.50 -24.48
C LYS A 266 -23.36 0.50 -24.27
N GLU A 267 -23.06 -0.79 -24.20
CA GLU A 267 -24.04 -1.86 -24.03
C GLU A 267 -24.77 -1.77 -22.71
N ASP A 268 -24.03 -1.56 -21.62
CA ASP A 268 -24.58 -1.56 -20.27
C ASP A 268 -24.99 -0.15 -19.81
N GLY A 269 -24.76 0.87 -20.66
CA GLY A 269 -25.13 2.26 -20.38
C GLY A 269 -24.42 2.81 -19.14
N ILE A 270 -23.14 2.49 -18.98
CA ILE A 270 -22.32 2.91 -17.83
C ILE A 270 -22.10 4.42 -17.87
N PRO A 271 -22.49 5.18 -16.84
CA PRO A 271 -22.37 6.64 -16.90
C PRO A 271 -20.99 7.18 -16.52
N VAL A 272 -20.14 6.36 -15.87
CA VAL A 272 -18.83 6.77 -15.35
C VAL A 272 -17.80 5.70 -15.63
N VAL A 273 -16.64 6.12 -16.14
CA VAL A 273 -15.43 5.29 -16.26
C VAL A 273 -14.39 5.86 -15.30
N PHE A 274 -13.79 5.02 -14.49
CA PHE A 274 -12.88 5.42 -13.44
C PHE A 274 -11.41 5.35 -13.86
N HIS A 275 -10.61 6.29 -13.37
CA HIS A 275 -9.16 6.21 -13.30
C HIS A 275 -8.72 6.22 -11.84
N ILE A 276 -7.47 5.81 -11.56
CA ILE A 276 -6.88 5.86 -10.22
C ILE A 276 -6.00 7.12 -10.05
N GLU A 277 -5.61 7.41 -8.82
CA GLU A 277 -4.66 8.49 -8.54
C GLU A 277 -3.30 8.22 -9.19
N MET A 278 -2.57 9.28 -9.49
CA MET A 278 -1.24 9.30 -10.15
C MET A 278 -1.21 8.72 -11.56
N SER A 279 -2.36 8.33 -12.12
CA SER A 279 -2.50 7.87 -13.50
C SER A 279 -2.32 9.00 -14.50
N ASN A 280 -1.91 8.68 -15.73
CA ASN A 280 -1.89 9.63 -16.84
C ASN A 280 -3.27 9.88 -17.49
N GLU A 281 -4.27 9.11 -17.12
CA GLU A 281 -5.68 9.16 -17.55
C GLU A 281 -5.93 9.03 -19.07
N GLN A 282 -4.91 8.77 -19.90
CA GLN A 282 -5.05 8.82 -21.37
C GLN A 282 -6.10 7.83 -21.88
N MET A 283 -6.05 6.59 -21.39
CA MET A 283 -6.98 5.56 -21.80
C MET A 283 -8.40 5.89 -21.32
N ASN A 284 -8.53 6.25 -20.05
CA ASN A 284 -9.82 6.58 -19.46
C ASN A 284 -10.51 7.74 -20.21
N ARG A 285 -9.73 8.76 -20.58
CA ARG A 285 -10.24 9.87 -21.43
C ARG A 285 -10.67 9.37 -22.80
N SER A 286 -9.90 8.48 -23.44
CA SER A 286 -10.26 7.93 -24.74
C SER A 286 -11.58 7.14 -24.68
N ILE A 287 -11.79 6.33 -23.65
CA ILE A 287 -13.03 5.59 -23.42
C ILE A 287 -14.19 6.57 -23.17
N ALA A 288 -13.99 7.55 -22.30
CA ALA A 288 -15.00 8.56 -21.96
C ALA A 288 -15.41 9.39 -23.20
N GLU A 289 -14.47 9.83 -24.02
CA GLU A 289 -14.73 10.57 -25.28
C GLU A 289 -15.50 9.71 -26.31
N ALA A 290 -15.16 8.42 -26.42
CA ALA A 290 -15.81 7.50 -27.36
C ALA A 290 -17.23 7.09 -26.96
N THR A 291 -17.60 7.25 -25.68
CA THR A 291 -18.84 6.73 -25.10
C THR A 291 -19.76 7.84 -24.58
N GLY A 292 -19.23 9.00 -24.24
CA GLY A 292 -19.94 10.06 -23.54
C GLY A 292 -20.07 9.83 -22.03
N ALA A 293 -19.42 8.78 -21.47
CA ALA A 293 -19.33 8.56 -20.03
C ALA A 293 -18.47 9.66 -19.38
N LYS A 294 -18.70 9.90 -18.09
CA LYS A 294 -17.81 10.78 -17.32
C LYS A 294 -16.52 10.08 -16.97
N ASN A 295 -15.42 10.83 -16.92
CA ASN A 295 -14.13 10.40 -16.39
C ASN A 295 -14.04 10.88 -14.93
N GLU A 296 -14.02 9.94 -13.97
CA GLU A 296 -13.97 10.27 -12.53
C GLU A 296 -12.86 9.52 -11.83
N LEU A 297 -12.30 10.12 -10.78
CA LEU A 297 -11.28 9.51 -9.94
C LEU A 297 -11.91 8.53 -8.94
N LEU A 298 -11.45 7.28 -8.93
CA LEU A 298 -11.65 6.33 -7.83
C LEU A 298 -10.32 6.13 -7.12
N ASN A 299 -10.18 6.62 -5.88
CA ASN A 299 -8.91 6.54 -5.17
C ASN A 299 -8.61 5.08 -4.77
N ALA A 300 -7.50 4.55 -5.22
CA ALA A 300 -6.92 3.30 -4.73
C ALA A 300 -6.16 3.50 -3.40
N VAL A 301 -5.87 4.75 -3.08
CA VAL A 301 -5.20 5.18 -1.84
C VAL A 301 -3.75 4.68 -1.71
N HIS A 302 -3.06 4.37 -2.81
CA HIS A 302 -1.62 4.06 -2.74
C HIS A 302 -0.82 5.23 -2.21
N ASN A 303 -1.16 6.44 -2.68
CA ASN A 303 -0.45 7.66 -2.34
C ASN A 303 -1.40 8.87 -2.41
N VAL A 304 -0.89 10.01 -2.00
CA VAL A 304 -1.56 11.32 -2.04
C VAL A 304 -0.69 12.35 -2.75
N THR A 305 -1.28 13.40 -3.27
CA THR A 305 -0.52 14.53 -3.81
C THR A 305 0.23 15.26 -2.69
N ALA A 306 1.27 16.02 -3.06
CA ALA A 306 2.01 16.84 -2.10
C ALA A 306 1.12 17.85 -1.35
N GLU A 307 0.08 18.37 -2.02
CA GLU A 307 -0.90 19.27 -1.41
C GLU A 307 -1.80 18.54 -0.42
N GLN A 308 -2.35 17.39 -0.78
CA GLN A 308 -3.16 16.54 0.11
C GLN A 308 -2.36 16.13 1.35
N PHE A 309 -1.10 15.70 1.17
CA PHE A 309 -0.23 15.35 2.28
C PHE A 309 0.00 16.52 3.23
N LYS A 310 0.31 17.71 2.68
CA LYS A 310 0.50 18.93 3.46
C LYS A 310 -0.76 19.36 4.22
N ASN A 311 -1.93 19.13 3.63
CA ASN A 311 -3.23 19.45 4.23
C ASN A 311 -3.69 18.39 5.24
N GLY A 312 -2.93 17.30 5.41
CA GLY A 312 -3.25 16.23 6.36
C GLY A 312 -4.40 15.33 5.93
N THR A 313 -4.67 15.25 4.62
CA THR A 313 -5.68 14.32 4.05
C THR A 313 -5.51 12.92 4.63
N THR A 314 -6.61 12.25 4.93
CA THR A 314 -6.65 10.93 5.52
C THR A 314 -7.14 9.88 4.54
N TYR A 315 -6.87 8.60 4.84
CA TYR A 315 -7.48 7.47 4.15
C TYR A 315 -9.01 7.61 4.10
N ILE A 316 -9.65 7.96 5.21
CA ILE A 316 -11.11 8.14 5.29
C ILE A 316 -11.60 9.26 4.38
N ASP A 317 -10.87 10.37 4.25
CA ASP A 317 -11.26 11.47 3.36
C ASP A 317 -11.28 11.01 1.89
N LEU A 318 -10.26 10.25 1.46
CA LEU A 318 -10.17 9.70 0.10
C LEU A 318 -11.28 8.66 -0.16
N MET A 319 -11.51 7.77 0.79
CA MET A 319 -12.56 6.76 0.67
C MET A 319 -13.98 7.36 0.72
N LYS A 320 -14.20 8.47 1.40
CA LYS A 320 -15.47 9.22 1.32
C LYS A 320 -15.69 9.89 -0.02
N HIS A 321 -14.63 10.32 -0.70
CA HIS A 321 -14.73 10.72 -2.11
C HIS A 321 -15.22 9.54 -2.94
N ASN A 322 -14.65 8.34 -2.74
CA ASN A 322 -15.07 7.11 -3.43
C ASN A 322 -16.56 6.78 -3.20
N VAL A 323 -17.07 6.93 -1.96
CA VAL A 323 -18.51 6.80 -1.69
C VAL A 323 -19.34 7.71 -2.59
N SER A 324 -18.90 8.96 -2.76
CA SER A 324 -19.64 9.98 -3.53
C SER A 324 -19.67 9.65 -5.02
N VAL A 325 -18.52 9.29 -5.61
CA VAL A 325 -18.42 8.98 -7.05
C VAL A 325 -19.05 7.63 -7.38
N LEU A 326 -18.98 6.64 -6.50
CA LEU A 326 -19.69 5.37 -6.67
C LEU A 326 -21.20 5.54 -6.59
N LYS A 327 -21.71 6.44 -5.73
CA LYS A 327 -23.12 6.77 -5.71
C LYS A 327 -23.61 7.32 -7.05
N GLU A 328 -22.79 8.11 -7.74
CA GLU A 328 -23.10 8.62 -9.08
C GLU A 328 -23.01 7.51 -10.13
N ALA A 329 -21.92 6.73 -10.11
CA ALA A 329 -21.66 5.69 -11.10
C ALA A 329 -22.68 4.55 -11.08
N LEU A 330 -23.19 4.20 -9.91
CA LEU A 330 -24.08 3.05 -9.72
C LEU A 330 -25.57 3.41 -9.83
N ASN A 331 -25.95 4.68 -10.01
CA ASN A 331 -27.33 5.16 -10.11
C ASN A 331 -27.61 5.93 -11.40
#